data_4bd575f23a92e8ac216cd77c94edf32f
#
_entry.id   4bd575f23a92e8ac216cd77c94edf32f
#
_cell.length_a   1.000
_cell.length_b   1.000
_cell.length_c   1.000
_cell.angle_alpha   90.00
_cell.angle_beta   90.00
_cell.angle_gamma   90.00
#
_symmetry.space_group_name_H-M   'P 1'
#
loop_
_entity.id
_entity.type
_entity.pdbx_description
1 polymer ?
#
loop_
_entity_poly.entity_id
_entity_poly.type
_entity_poly.pdbx_seq_one_letter_code
_entity_poly.pdbx_strand_id
1 'polypeptide(L)'
;MNGHGNSQKNTKNWLGLNWQLGSATGWGVLGLNMAAVMEKDRRFKPVSFAELGEIKAETNEAAGLVARLNKRSIETRHLIDGKKSGLLRCRFPVIHSLGNNVHFEGLPKMRDFDFAGSINFGICVFEKDYSNDFTFNNAAQFEVVFAGCKWNQAVLKKLGLPNTDLFLHGIDSSIFYPRPKREQNRFVVFAGGKLEYRKGQDIVVAAFRLFAKRHSDAVLATVWQNPWSISTDELGIAGHVDGSIDVDENGCQKIEEWAVQNGIPPSQIVDLGMVPNSMMSDVYDQASVAVFASRCEGGTNMVAMEAMASGVPCILSANTGHLDLMTEDNCFPLFKQSPLNTQKPKGISHWRESDVDELVEALERVYHDREEANARGSNGAKFMGDWTWERRTRPLIERIQQSIQDQ
;
A
#
# COMPACT_ATOMS: atom_id res chain seq x y z
N MET A 1 38.34 39.24 8.70
CA MET A 1 37.65 38.84 9.95
C MET A 1 36.50 37.96 9.58
N ASN A 2 36.67 36.68 9.85
CA ASN A 2 35.79 35.59 9.37
C ASN A 2 34.60 35.46 10.31
N GLY A 3 33.41 35.79 9.81
CA GLY A 3 32.15 35.51 10.49
C GLY A 3 31.48 34.26 9.90
N HIS A 4 32.05 33.08 10.12
CA HIS A 4 31.30 31.83 9.94
C HIS A 4 30.42 31.65 11.17
N GLY A 5 29.26 32.28 11.16
CA GLY A 5 28.18 32.03 12.09
C GLY A 5 27.70 30.59 11.91
N ASN A 6 28.21 29.72 12.76
CA ASN A 6 27.84 28.31 12.90
C ASN A 6 26.40 28.26 13.48
N SER A 7 25.38 28.41 12.63
CA SER A 7 24.03 28.11 13.02
C SER A 7 23.90 26.57 13.11
N GLN A 8 24.31 26.03 14.27
CA GLN A 8 23.90 24.65 14.64
C GLN A 8 22.37 24.65 14.70
N LYS A 9 21.73 24.40 13.57
CA LYS A 9 20.28 24.25 13.52
C LYS A 9 19.91 23.11 14.50
N ASN A 10 18.98 23.43 15.39
CA ASN A 10 18.52 22.51 16.42
C ASN A 10 17.77 21.33 15.77
N THR A 11 18.50 20.25 15.43
CA THR A 11 17.99 19.00 14.85
C THR A 11 17.64 17.95 15.91
N LYS A 12 17.63 18.33 17.19
CA LYS A 12 17.50 17.44 18.34
C LYS A 12 16.27 16.52 18.27
N ASN A 13 15.18 17.00 17.66
CA ASN A 13 13.92 16.24 17.56
C ASN A 13 13.58 15.87 16.12
N TRP A 14 14.55 15.82 15.21
CA TRP A 14 14.29 15.40 13.84
C TRP A 14 14.21 13.88 13.76
N LEU A 15 13.31 13.41 12.88
CA LEU A 15 13.16 12.00 12.50
C LEU A 15 13.11 11.92 10.97
N GLY A 16 14.15 11.33 10.37
CA GLY A 16 14.28 11.21 8.93
C GLY A 16 13.32 10.13 8.39
N LEU A 17 12.71 10.41 7.25
CA LEU A 17 11.92 9.47 6.45
C LEU A 17 12.66 9.28 5.12
N ASN A 18 13.26 8.11 4.92
CA ASN A 18 14.15 7.84 3.79
C ASN A 18 13.43 7.19 2.62
N TRP A 19 12.36 7.82 2.17
CA TRP A 19 11.64 7.51 0.91
C TRP A 19 10.83 8.72 0.46
N GLN A 20 10.31 8.68 -0.77
CA GLN A 20 9.49 9.76 -1.30
C GLN A 20 8.09 9.77 -0.67
N LEU A 21 7.70 10.89 -0.08
CA LEU A 21 6.35 11.12 0.41
C LEU A 21 5.48 11.75 -0.68
N GLY A 22 4.22 11.34 -0.78
CA GLY A 22 3.30 11.84 -1.80
C GLY A 22 1.94 11.15 -1.73
N SER A 23 1.03 11.50 -2.63
CA SER A 23 -0.33 10.96 -2.67
C SER A 23 -0.57 9.91 -3.76
N ALA A 24 0.43 9.61 -4.60
CA ALA A 24 0.26 8.73 -5.76
C ALA A 24 0.63 7.25 -5.52
N THR A 25 1.40 6.95 -4.47
CA THR A 25 1.88 5.58 -4.20
C THR A 25 1.61 5.17 -2.77
N GLY A 26 1.47 3.87 -2.50
CA GLY A 26 1.25 3.36 -1.14
C GLY A 26 2.32 3.81 -0.14
N TRP A 27 3.60 3.75 -0.51
CA TRP A 27 4.70 4.26 0.32
C TRP A 27 4.62 5.77 0.53
N GLY A 28 4.24 6.52 -0.51
CA GLY A 28 4.06 7.97 -0.42
C GLY A 28 2.96 8.35 0.55
N VAL A 29 1.78 7.71 0.43
CA VAL A 29 0.62 7.91 1.31
C VAL A 29 0.97 7.55 2.77
N LEU A 30 1.63 6.40 2.98
CA LEU A 30 2.10 5.98 4.30
C LEU A 30 2.99 7.04 4.93
N GLY A 31 4.03 7.48 4.23
CA GLY A 31 4.98 8.45 4.76
C GLY A 31 4.37 9.83 5.02
N LEU A 32 3.46 10.28 4.15
CA LEU A 32 2.78 11.56 4.33
C LEU A 32 1.87 11.57 5.56
N ASN A 33 1.10 10.51 5.76
CA ASN A 33 0.22 10.38 6.93
C ASN A 33 1.00 10.18 8.24
N MET A 34 2.08 9.38 8.22
CA MET A 34 2.99 9.29 9.37
C MET A 34 3.56 10.67 9.74
N ALA A 35 4.02 11.43 8.74
CA ALA A 35 4.54 12.79 8.97
C ALA A 35 3.47 13.71 9.57
N ALA A 36 2.21 13.61 9.13
CA ALA A 36 1.10 14.38 9.70
C ALA A 36 0.87 14.04 11.17
N VAL A 37 0.89 12.76 11.55
CA VAL A 37 0.75 12.33 12.94
C VAL A 37 1.94 12.81 13.78
N MET A 38 3.16 12.71 13.28
CA MET A 38 4.37 13.19 13.98
C MET A 38 4.32 14.70 14.25
N GLU A 39 3.84 15.50 13.30
CA GLU A 39 3.66 16.95 13.48
C GLU A 39 2.67 17.28 14.61
N LYS A 40 1.59 16.51 14.73
CA LYS A 40 0.59 16.67 15.79
C LYS A 40 1.11 16.21 17.15
N ASP A 41 1.83 15.10 17.16
CA ASP A 41 2.41 14.50 18.37
C ASP A 41 3.53 15.36 18.98
N ARG A 42 4.32 16.07 18.16
CA ARG A 42 5.39 17.00 18.51
C ARG A 42 6.64 16.38 19.14
N ARG A 43 6.68 15.10 19.44
CA ARG A 43 7.89 14.42 19.91
C ARG A 43 8.98 14.46 18.86
N PHE A 44 8.61 14.25 17.60
CA PHE A 44 9.51 14.31 16.47
C PHE A 44 9.03 15.29 15.40
N LYS A 45 10.00 15.88 14.69
CA LYS A 45 9.78 16.68 13.49
C LYS A 45 10.16 15.83 12.27
N PRO A 46 9.20 15.38 11.45
CA PRO A 46 9.51 14.57 10.29
C PRO A 46 10.30 15.34 9.24
N VAL A 47 11.27 14.67 8.63
CA VAL A 47 12.14 15.21 7.58
C VAL A 47 12.17 14.22 6.42
N SER A 48 11.82 14.65 5.21
CA SER A 48 11.98 13.85 4.00
C SER A 48 13.34 14.11 3.36
N PHE A 49 14.08 13.04 3.03
CA PHE A 49 15.33 13.15 2.27
C PHE A 49 15.08 13.21 0.77
N ALA A 50 14.03 12.57 0.28
CA ALA A 50 13.62 12.68 -1.11
C ALA A 50 12.78 13.96 -1.34
N GLU A 51 12.75 14.43 -2.58
CA GLU A 51 11.78 15.45 -2.98
C GLU A 51 10.37 14.88 -2.79
N LEU A 52 9.44 15.74 -2.35
CA LEU A 52 8.05 15.33 -2.22
C LEU A 52 7.49 15.00 -3.60
N GLY A 53 6.76 13.90 -3.70
CA GLY A 53 5.96 13.58 -4.87
C GLY A 53 4.76 14.52 -5.02
N GLU A 54 3.91 14.26 -5.99
CA GLU A 54 2.67 15.01 -6.15
C GLU A 54 1.81 14.88 -4.88
N ILE A 55 1.40 16.02 -4.32
CA ILE A 55 0.52 16.11 -3.16
C ILE A 55 -0.58 17.13 -3.45
N LYS A 56 -1.82 16.65 -3.51
CA LYS A 56 -2.98 17.54 -3.54
C LYS A 56 -3.34 17.93 -2.10
N ALA A 57 -2.95 19.15 -1.72
CA ALA A 57 -3.26 19.69 -0.40
C ALA A 57 -4.62 20.39 -0.45
N GLU A 58 -5.68 19.68 -0.12
CA GLU A 58 -7.05 20.20 -0.16
C GLU A 58 -7.42 21.04 1.08
N THR A 59 -6.62 20.98 2.13
CA THR A 59 -6.83 21.74 3.37
C THR A 59 -5.63 22.64 3.71
N ASN A 60 -5.88 23.72 4.45
CA ASN A 60 -4.81 24.56 4.96
C ASN A 60 -3.83 23.80 5.87
N GLU A 61 -4.30 22.79 6.59
CA GLU A 61 -3.46 21.94 7.44
C GLU A 61 -2.49 21.10 6.60
N ALA A 62 -3.00 20.45 5.54
CA ALA A 62 -2.20 19.68 4.58
C ALA A 62 -1.18 20.57 3.86
N ALA A 63 -1.59 21.75 3.39
CA ALA A 63 -0.69 22.72 2.76
C ALA A 63 0.42 23.20 3.73
N GLY A 64 0.06 23.43 4.99
CA GLY A 64 1.01 23.77 6.04
C GLY A 64 2.01 22.64 6.34
N LEU A 65 1.56 21.40 6.36
CA LEU A 65 2.43 20.20 6.49
C LEU A 65 3.44 20.13 5.33
N VAL A 66 2.96 20.22 4.10
CA VAL A 66 3.80 20.19 2.89
C VAL A 66 4.85 21.29 2.92
N ALA A 67 4.47 22.52 3.28
CA ALA A 67 5.40 23.65 3.40
C ALA A 67 6.50 23.38 4.46
N ARG A 68 6.14 22.81 5.62
CA ARG A 68 7.11 22.46 6.67
C ARG A 68 8.04 21.33 6.24
N LEU A 69 7.54 20.29 5.59
CA LEU A 69 8.33 19.18 5.05
C LEU A 69 9.33 19.69 4.00
N ASN A 70 8.87 20.48 3.03
CA ASN A 70 9.72 21.08 2.00
C ASN A 70 10.83 21.94 2.62
N LYS A 71 10.49 22.79 3.58
CA LYS A 71 11.49 23.62 4.28
C LYS A 71 12.57 22.77 4.93
N ARG A 72 12.20 21.71 5.66
CA ARG A 72 13.17 20.81 6.32
C ARG A 72 13.96 19.98 5.29
N SER A 73 13.33 19.51 4.22
CA SER A 73 14.02 18.81 3.12
C SER A 73 15.10 19.71 2.49
N ILE A 74 14.79 20.99 2.25
CA ILE A 74 15.79 21.96 1.78
C ILE A 74 16.92 22.12 2.81
N GLU A 75 16.59 22.14 4.09
CA GLU A 75 17.57 22.24 5.17
C GLU A 75 18.52 21.04 5.25
N THR A 76 18.09 19.85 4.82
CA THR A 76 18.95 18.66 4.77
C THR A 76 19.87 18.62 3.56
N ARG A 77 19.61 19.44 2.52
CA ARG A 77 20.47 19.47 1.31
C ARG A 77 21.90 19.87 1.62
N HIS A 78 22.14 20.63 2.68
CA HIS A 78 23.51 20.97 3.11
C HIS A 78 24.34 19.74 3.52
N LEU A 79 23.68 18.60 3.85
CA LEU A 79 24.39 17.35 4.15
C LEU A 79 25.10 16.79 2.91
N ILE A 80 24.63 17.15 1.71
CA ILE A 80 25.18 16.70 0.42
C ILE A 80 26.02 17.78 -0.27
N ASP A 81 26.07 19.01 0.28
CA ASP A 81 26.81 20.11 -0.34
C ASP A 81 28.30 19.77 -0.53
N GLY A 82 28.80 19.96 -1.74
CA GLY A 82 30.17 19.67 -2.11
C GLY A 82 30.53 18.19 -2.27
N LYS A 83 29.56 17.25 -2.08
CA LYS A 83 29.75 15.82 -2.22
C LYS A 83 29.17 15.33 -3.55
N LYS A 84 29.76 14.27 -4.13
CA LYS A 84 29.28 13.67 -5.38
C LYS A 84 28.34 12.49 -5.13
N SER A 85 28.67 11.61 -4.18
CA SER A 85 27.92 10.42 -3.81
C SER A 85 28.38 9.88 -2.46
N GLY A 86 27.70 8.85 -1.92
CA GLY A 86 28.14 8.06 -0.78
C GLY A 86 27.17 8.05 0.40
N LEU A 87 27.63 7.48 1.53
CA LEU A 87 26.85 7.37 2.75
C LEU A 87 26.97 8.63 3.60
N LEU A 88 25.83 9.22 3.91
CA LEU A 88 25.71 10.39 4.79
C LEU A 88 25.15 10.00 6.15
N ARG A 89 25.87 10.37 7.21
CA ARG A 89 25.46 10.10 8.59
C ARG A 89 24.75 11.30 9.18
N CYS A 90 23.48 11.10 9.58
CA CYS A 90 22.65 12.07 10.26
C CYS A 90 22.88 12.00 11.77
N ARG A 91 22.73 13.15 12.47
CA ARG A 91 22.79 13.22 13.94
C ARG A 91 21.44 12.97 14.61
N PHE A 92 20.47 12.48 13.87
CA PHE A 92 19.11 12.18 14.31
C PHE A 92 18.68 10.80 13.75
N PRO A 93 17.67 10.16 14.34
CA PRO A 93 17.19 8.86 13.88
C PRO A 93 16.58 8.91 12.47
N VAL A 94 16.64 7.78 11.76
CA VAL A 94 16.07 7.65 10.42
C VAL A 94 15.25 6.38 10.32
N ILE A 95 14.05 6.50 9.75
CA ILE A 95 13.22 5.37 9.32
C ILE A 95 13.45 5.16 7.82
N HIS A 96 13.58 3.91 7.42
CA HIS A 96 13.80 3.49 6.05
C HIS A 96 12.65 2.63 5.53
N SER A 97 12.26 2.81 4.28
CA SER A 97 11.39 1.85 3.59
C SER A 97 12.21 0.65 3.15
N LEU A 98 11.77 -0.54 3.50
CA LEU A 98 12.47 -1.79 3.20
C LEU A 98 11.56 -2.70 2.40
N GLY A 99 12.06 -3.18 1.27
CA GLY A 99 11.41 -4.21 0.50
C GLY A 99 11.90 -5.61 0.85
N ASN A 100 11.77 -6.51 -0.12
CA ASN A 100 12.30 -7.87 0.00
C ASN A 100 13.80 -7.85 0.34
N ASN A 101 14.29 -8.83 1.09
CA ASN A 101 15.66 -8.89 1.62
C ASN A 101 16.03 -7.81 2.66
N VAL A 102 15.04 -7.11 3.24
CA VAL A 102 15.29 -6.06 4.25
C VAL A 102 16.31 -5.04 3.75
N HIS A 103 16.24 -4.71 2.47
CA HIS A 103 17.12 -3.76 1.81
C HIS A 103 16.35 -2.52 1.39
N PHE A 104 17.04 -1.37 1.30
CA PHE A 104 16.47 -0.17 0.71
C PHE A 104 16.03 -0.46 -0.71
N GLU A 105 14.75 -0.46 -0.96
CA GLU A 105 14.27 -0.41 -2.33
C GLU A 105 14.32 1.05 -2.76
N GLY A 106 15.21 1.33 -3.70
CA GLY A 106 15.54 2.66 -4.16
C GLY A 106 14.39 3.35 -4.88
N LEU A 107 13.49 3.94 -4.10
CA LEU A 107 12.70 5.08 -4.57
C LEU A 107 13.63 6.29 -4.68
N PRO A 108 13.31 7.32 -5.50
CA PRO A 108 14.29 8.30 -5.95
C PRO A 108 15.12 8.80 -4.80
N LYS A 109 16.39 8.41 -4.82
CA LYS A 109 17.41 8.87 -3.88
C LYS A 109 17.62 10.36 -4.09
N MET A 110 17.95 11.07 -3.02
CA MET A 110 18.44 12.43 -3.19
C MET A 110 19.82 12.34 -3.86
N ARG A 111 19.84 12.31 -5.20
CA ARG A 111 21.02 12.01 -6.04
C ARG A 111 21.55 10.62 -5.69
N ASP A 112 22.89 10.40 -5.71
CA ASP A 112 23.55 9.13 -5.44
C ASP A 112 23.93 8.95 -3.97
N PHE A 113 23.06 9.38 -3.02
CA PHE A 113 23.36 9.30 -1.60
C PHE A 113 22.48 8.31 -0.88
N ASP A 114 23.09 7.55 0.02
CA ASP A 114 22.42 6.78 1.08
C ASP A 114 22.48 7.57 2.38
N PHE A 115 21.45 7.44 3.22
CA PHE A 115 21.37 8.11 4.52
C PHE A 115 21.39 7.06 5.63
N ALA A 116 22.19 7.33 6.67
CA ALA A 116 22.14 6.57 7.91
C ALA A 116 21.86 7.54 9.08
N GLY A 117 20.93 7.17 9.94
CA GLY A 117 20.63 7.89 11.16
C GLY A 117 21.65 7.66 12.27
N SER A 118 21.53 8.42 13.37
CA SER A 118 22.17 8.07 14.63
C SER A 118 21.68 6.69 15.11
N ILE A 119 20.41 6.39 14.88
CA ILE A 119 19.76 5.08 15.01
C ILE A 119 18.96 4.86 13.74
N ASN A 120 18.94 3.64 13.21
CA ASN A 120 18.18 3.29 12.02
C ASN A 120 17.01 2.38 12.39
N PHE A 121 15.84 2.69 11.85
CA PHE A 121 14.62 1.88 11.92
C PHE A 121 14.19 1.50 10.51
N GLY A 122 13.54 0.36 10.34
CA GLY A 122 13.00 -0.07 9.07
C GLY A 122 11.50 -0.26 9.13
N ILE A 123 10.77 0.10 8.08
CA ILE A 123 9.40 -0.37 7.83
C ILE A 123 9.49 -1.32 6.66
N CYS A 124 9.04 -2.56 6.86
CA CYS A 124 9.16 -3.62 5.87
C CYS A 124 7.80 -4.09 5.39
N VAL A 125 7.59 -4.03 4.07
CA VAL A 125 6.45 -4.64 3.38
C VAL A 125 7.02 -5.76 2.51
N PHE A 126 7.14 -6.94 3.12
CA PHE A 126 7.86 -8.08 2.60
C PHE A 126 6.88 -9.03 1.88
N GLU A 127 7.18 -9.39 0.65
CA GLU A 127 6.27 -10.18 -0.19
C GLU A 127 6.88 -11.52 -0.65
N LYS A 128 8.18 -11.73 -0.41
CA LYS A 128 8.92 -12.94 -0.78
C LYS A 128 9.55 -13.57 0.45
N ASP A 129 9.57 -14.88 0.52
CA ASP A 129 10.00 -15.66 1.68
C ASP A 129 11.44 -16.19 1.61
N TYR A 130 12.22 -15.76 0.62
CA TYR A 130 13.63 -16.14 0.55
C TYR A 130 14.49 -15.22 1.43
N SER A 131 15.44 -15.83 2.11
CA SER A 131 16.47 -15.12 2.86
C SER A 131 17.85 -15.64 2.49
N ASN A 132 18.86 -14.85 2.72
CA ASN A 132 20.25 -15.18 2.56
C ASN A 132 21.10 -14.36 3.54
N ASP A 133 22.41 -14.59 3.58
CA ASP A 133 23.31 -13.84 4.46
C ASP A 133 23.24 -12.32 4.26
N PHE A 134 22.94 -11.87 3.05
CA PHE A 134 22.74 -10.46 2.72
C PHE A 134 21.53 -9.88 3.47
N THR A 135 20.42 -10.62 3.55
CA THR A 135 19.21 -10.22 4.31
C THR A 135 19.53 -10.01 5.80
N PHE A 136 20.26 -10.94 6.40
CA PHE A 136 20.65 -10.84 7.82
C PHE A 136 21.60 -9.67 8.07
N ASN A 137 22.61 -9.50 7.21
CA ASN A 137 23.57 -8.40 7.33
C ASN A 137 22.86 -7.03 7.17
N ASN A 138 21.87 -6.95 6.29
CA ASN A 138 21.08 -5.74 6.16
C ASN A 138 20.23 -5.48 7.40
N ALA A 139 19.56 -6.51 7.92
CA ALA A 139 18.70 -6.38 9.09
C ALA A 139 19.46 -5.95 10.35
N ALA A 140 20.73 -6.37 10.50
CA ALA A 140 21.59 -5.98 11.62
C ALA A 140 21.87 -4.47 11.70
N GLN A 141 21.55 -3.70 10.65
CA GLN A 141 21.72 -2.24 10.64
C GLN A 141 20.55 -1.50 11.30
N PHE A 142 19.46 -2.22 11.61
CA PHE A 142 18.23 -1.61 12.14
C PHE A 142 18.04 -1.98 13.61
N GLU A 143 17.76 -0.99 14.43
CA GLU A 143 17.37 -1.17 15.83
C GLU A 143 16.06 -1.96 15.94
N VAL A 144 15.07 -1.59 15.10
CA VAL A 144 13.79 -2.29 14.96
C VAL A 144 13.39 -2.33 13.50
N VAL A 145 12.86 -3.47 13.05
CA VAL A 145 12.18 -3.62 11.75
C VAL A 145 10.68 -3.75 12.02
N PHE A 146 9.90 -2.77 11.58
CA PHE A 146 8.45 -2.75 11.71
C PHE A 146 7.83 -3.47 10.51
N ALA A 147 7.16 -4.58 10.76
CA ALA A 147 6.46 -5.37 9.75
C ALA A 147 5.08 -4.80 9.42
N GLY A 148 4.71 -4.76 8.13
CA GLY A 148 3.46 -4.19 7.65
C GLY A 148 2.20 -5.02 7.94
N CYS A 149 2.33 -6.28 8.36
CA CYS A 149 1.23 -7.16 8.77
C CYS A 149 1.74 -8.29 9.69
N LYS A 150 0.83 -8.99 10.37
CA LYS A 150 1.19 -10.09 11.29
C LYS A 150 1.89 -11.25 10.57
N TRP A 151 1.43 -11.59 9.36
CA TRP A 151 2.09 -12.60 8.55
C TRP A 151 3.54 -12.19 8.27
N ASN A 152 3.76 -10.97 7.83
CA ASN A 152 5.08 -10.42 7.56
C ASN A 152 5.98 -10.48 8.80
N GLN A 153 5.46 -10.07 9.96
CA GLN A 153 6.17 -10.18 11.24
C GLN A 153 6.56 -11.62 11.57
N ALA A 154 5.64 -12.57 11.39
CA ALA A 154 5.90 -13.98 11.66
C ALA A 154 7.01 -14.54 10.76
N VAL A 155 7.01 -14.17 9.45
CA VAL A 155 8.07 -14.57 8.51
C VAL A 155 9.43 -13.99 8.94
N LEU A 156 9.51 -12.69 9.25
CA LEU A 156 10.76 -12.06 9.69
C LEU A 156 11.31 -12.68 10.97
N LYS A 157 10.45 -12.96 11.95
CA LYS A 157 10.86 -13.65 13.18
C LYS A 157 11.36 -15.08 12.92
N LYS A 158 10.68 -15.83 12.04
CA LYS A 158 11.09 -17.18 11.63
C LYS A 158 12.45 -17.18 10.93
N LEU A 159 12.75 -16.10 10.19
CA LEU A 159 14.04 -15.88 9.55
C LEU A 159 15.15 -15.46 10.55
N GLY A 160 14.86 -15.38 11.85
CA GLY A 160 15.84 -15.06 12.89
C GLY A 160 16.08 -13.57 13.12
N LEU A 161 15.14 -12.69 12.72
CA LEU A 161 15.18 -11.27 13.00
C LEU A 161 14.43 -10.96 14.31
N PRO A 162 15.11 -10.93 15.48
CA PRO A 162 14.44 -10.84 16.79
C PRO A 162 13.78 -9.47 17.01
N ASN A 163 14.39 -8.41 16.54
CA ASN A 163 13.93 -7.03 16.75
C ASN A 163 12.90 -6.64 15.68
N THR A 164 11.79 -7.40 15.63
CA THR A 164 10.70 -7.16 14.68
C THR A 164 9.41 -6.81 15.42
N ASP A 165 8.95 -5.58 15.25
CA ASP A 165 7.66 -5.11 15.75
C ASP A 165 6.63 -5.01 14.65
N LEU A 166 5.38 -4.76 15.02
CA LEU A 166 4.26 -4.64 14.08
C LEU A 166 3.90 -3.16 13.86
N PHE A 167 3.79 -2.77 12.60
CA PHE A 167 3.24 -1.48 12.21
C PHE A 167 2.17 -1.67 11.14
N LEU A 168 0.94 -1.86 11.58
CA LEU A 168 -0.23 -1.90 10.70
C LEU A 168 -0.52 -0.50 10.16
N HIS A 169 -0.79 -0.42 8.86
CA HIS A 169 -1.14 0.84 8.21
C HIS A 169 -2.45 1.40 8.75
N GLY A 170 -2.63 2.70 8.61
CA GLY A 170 -3.87 3.39 8.95
C GLY A 170 -4.67 3.80 7.73
N ILE A 171 -5.85 4.36 7.98
CA ILE A 171 -6.68 5.05 6.99
C ILE A 171 -6.95 6.48 7.44
N ASP A 172 -7.24 7.36 6.48
CA ASP A 172 -7.72 8.71 6.77
C ASP A 172 -9.25 8.69 6.86
N SER A 173 -9.77 8.65 8.09
CA SER A 173 -11.20 8.62 8.36
C SER A 173 -11.94 9.92 8.04
N SER A 174 -11.23 11.00 7.69
CA SER A 174 -11.84 12.23 7.17
C SER A 174 -12.18 12.13 5.67
N ILE A 175 -11.52 11.22 4.95
CA ILE A 175 -11.73 10.95 3.53
C ILE A 175 -12.57 9.68 3.35
N PHE A 176 -12.22 8.60 4.06
CA PHE A 176 -12.82 7.28 3.91
C PHE A 176 -13.76 6.98 5.07
N TYR A 177 -15.05 7.15 4.83
CA TYR A 177 -16.14 6.87 5.77
C TYR A 177 -17.41 6.52 4.99
N PRO A 178 -18.37 5.80 5.59
CA PRO A 178 -19.63 5.47 4.92
C PRO A 178 -20.42 6.72 4.54
N ARG A 179 -20.77 6.84 3.28
CA ARG A 179 -21.67 7.88 2.76
C ARG A 179 -23.01 7.28 2.36
N PRO A 180 -24.09 8.08 2.32
CA PRO A 180 -25.37 7.62 1.80
C PRO A 180 -25.19 7.11 0.36
N LYS A 181 -25.50 5.84 0.13
CA LYS A 181 -25.42 5.25 -1.22
C LYS A 181 -26.45 5.89 -2.13
N ARG A 182 -26.02 6.26 -3.33
CA ARG A 182 -26.93 6.73 -4.39
C ARG A 182 -27.60 5.51 -5.03
N GLU A 183 -28.86 5.67 -5.47
CA GLU A 183 -29.48 4.67 -6.32
C GLU A 183 -28.68 4.52 -7.61
N GLN A 184 -28.35 3.29 -7.93
CA GLN A 184 -27.56 2.95 -9.10
C GLN A 184 -28.32 1.96 -9.98
N ASN A 185 -28.36 2.23 -11.27
CA ASN A 185 -28.92 1.33 -12.26
C ASN A 185 -27.97 0.22 -12.68
N ARG A 186 -26.74 0.21 -12.15
CA ARG A 186 -25.70 -0.76 -12.46
C ARG A 186 -25.10 -1.37 -11.20
N PHE A 187 -24.68 -2.61 -11.32
CA PHE A 187 -23.92 -3.29 -10.29
C PHE A 187 -22.43 -3.09 -10.54
N VAL A 188 -21.81 -2.20 -9.79
CA VAL A 188 -20.40 -1.84 -9.97
C VAL A 188 -19.52 -2.73 -9.10
N VAL A 189 -18.73 -3.58 -9.73
CA VAL A 189 -17.64 -4.35 -9.11
C VAL A 189 -16.37 -3.54 -9.22
N PHE A 190 -15.90 -3.00 -8.12
CA PHE A 190 -14.64 -2.27 -8.06
C PHE A 190 -13.47 -3.23 -7.86
N ALA A 191 -12.37 -3.03 -8.57
CA ALA A 191 -11.10 -3.69 -8.32
C ALA A 191 -9.95 -2.69 -8.46
N GLY A 192 -9.16 -2.54 -7.40
CA GLY A 192 -8.09 -1.54 -7.34
C GLY A 192 -6.76 -2.11 -6.90
N GLY A 193 -5.71 -1.36 -7.18
CA GLY A 193 -4.34 -1.69 -6.84
C GLY A 193 -3.45 -1.83 -8.06
N LYS A 194 -2.16 -1.60 -7.84
CA LYS A 194 -1.14 -1.66 -8.89
C LYS A 194 -1.20 -2.97 -9.67
N LEU A 195 -1.15 -2.91 -11.00
CA LEU A 195 -1.20 -4.08 -11.87
C LEU A 195 0.03 -4.96 -11.67
N GLU A 196 -0.17 -6.11 -11.03
CA GLU A 196 0.87 -7.10 -10.71
C GLU A 196 0.28 -8.50 -10.59
N TYR A 197 0.99 -9.54 -11.02
CA TYR A 197 0.58 -10.94 -10.84
C TYR A 197 0.19 -11.27 -9.39
N ARG A 198 0.92 -10.70 -8.44
CA ARG A 198 0.65 -10.82 -7.00
C ARG A 198 -0.73 -10.35 -6.59
N LYS A 199 -1.27 -9.34 -7.27
CA LYS A 199 -2.56 -8.72 -6.95
C LYS A 199 -3.77 -9.49 -7.48
N GLY A 200 -3.57 -10.49 -8.36
CA GLY A 200 -4.62 -11.38 -8.83
C GLY A 200 -5.65 -10.73 -9.75
N GLN A 201 -5.29 -9.70 -10.51
CA GLN A 201 -6.21 -9.08 -11.48
C GLN A 201 -6.67 -10.06 -12.56
N ASP A 202 -5.84 -11.02 -12.92
CA ASP A 202 -6.16 -12.13 -13.82
C ASP A 202 -7.29 -13.00 -13.26
N ILE A 203 -7.31 -13.28 -11.95
CA ILE A 203 -8.39 -14.00 -11.26
C ILE A 203 -9.68 -13.18 -11.32
N VAL A 204 -9.59 -11.85 -11.07
CA VAL A 204 -10.75 -10.96 -11.14
C VAL A 204 -11.35 -10.93 -12.54
N VAL A 205 -10.53 -10.80 -13.60
CA VAL A 205 -11.00 -10.82 -14.99
C VAL A 205 -11.66 -12.17 -15.31
N ALA A 206 -11.05 -13.29 -14.91
CA ALA A 206 -11.60 -14.63 -15.14
C ALA A 206 -12.97 -14.81 -14.45
N ALA A 207 -13.11 -14.39 -13.20
CA ALA A 207 -14.37 -14.47 -12.47
C ALA A 207 -15.42 -13.51 -13.03
N PHE A 208 -15.03 -12.24 -13.27
CA PHE A 208 -15.98 -11.24 -13.75
C PHE A 208 -16.55 -11.58 -15.14
N ARG A 209 -15.75 -12.11 -16.07
CA ARG A 209 -16.28 -12.54 -17.40
C ARG A 209 -17.36 -13.62 -17.30
N LEU A 210 -17.31 -14.48 -16.27
CA LEU A 210 -18.35 -15.49 -16.02
C LEU A 210 -19.59 -14.85 -15.39
N PHE A 211 -19.39 -13.94 -14.45
CA PHE A 211 -20.44 -13.18 -13.80
C PHE A 211 -21.19 -12.26 -14.79
N ALA A 212 -20.47 -11.52 -15.64
CA ALA A 212 -21.01 -10.63 -16.65
C ALA A 212 -21.95 -11.30 -17.67
N LYS A 213 -21.74 -12.58 -17.96
CA LYS A 213 -22.64 -13.37 -18.84
C LYS A 213 -24.05 -13.54 -18.27
N ARG A 214 -24.20 -13.45 -16.94
CA ARG A 214 -25.47 -13.64 -16.23
C ARG A 214 -26.12 -12.30 -15.87
N HIS A 215 -25.31 -11.24 -15.72
CA HIS A 215 -25.72 -9.94 -15.21
C HIS A 215 -25.28 -8.82 -16.16
N SER A 216 -26.16 -8.46 -17.09
CA SER A 216 -25.88 -7.43 -18.12
C SER A 216 -25.79 -6.00 -17.54
N ASP A 217 -26.28 -5.78 -16.33
CA ASP A 217 -26.17 -4.54 -15.56
C ASP A 217 -24.85 -4.42 -14.76
N ALA A 218 -24.05 -5.49 -14.68
CA ALA A 218 -22.78 -5.49 -13.99
C ALA A 218 -21.70 -4.75 -14.79
N VAL A 219 -20.85 -3.99 -14.08
CA VAL A 219 -19.67 -3.30 -14.63
C VAL A 219 -18.47 -3.54 -13.73
N LEU A 220 -17.34 -3.92 -14.31
CA LEU A 220 -16.04 -3.91 -13.65
C LEU A 220 -15.41 -2.52 -13.77
N ALA A 221 -15.25 -1.83 -12.66
CA ALA A 221 -14.53 -0.55 -12.58
C ALA A 221 -13.13 -0.80 -12.01
N THR A 222 -12.09 -0.42 -12.76
CA THR A 222 -10.70 -0.69 -12.39
C THR A 222 -9.90 0.57 -12.09
N VAL A 223 -8.95 0.44 -11.15
CA VAL A 223 -7.88 1.41 -10.89
C VAL A 223 -6.59 0.59 -10.83
N TRP A 224 -6.11 0.15 -12.00
CA TRP A 224 -5.04 -0.85 -12.14
C TRP A 224 -3.75 -0.31 -12.74
N GLN A 225 -3.69 0.95 -13.10
CA GLN A 225 -2.50 1.52 -13.73
C GLN A 225 -1.25 1.31 -12.86
N ASN A 226 -0.14 1.01 -13.50
CA ASN A 226 1.14 0.81 -12.88
C ASN A 226 2.16 1.81 -13.45
N PRO A 227 2.68 2.76 -12.65
CA PRO A 227 3.62 3.76 -13.12
C PRO A 227 5.03 3.19 -13.42
N TRP A 228 5.29 1.94 -13.02
CA TRP A 228 6.54 1.26 -13.33
C TRP A 228 6.32 0.31 -14.50
N SER A 229 7.25 0.30 -15.46
CA SER A 229 7.26 -0.69 -16.55
C SER A 229 7.54 -2.07 -15.96
N ILE A 230 6.49 -2.79 -15.61
CA ILE A 230 6.56 -4.19 -15.18
C ILE A 230 6.19 -5.06 -16.36
N SER A 231 6.82 -6.22 -16.46
CA SER A 231 6.38 -7.26 -17.39
C SER A 231 4.95 -7.66 -17.05
N THR A 232 3.99 -7.22 -17.85
CA THR A 232 2.59 -7.64 -17.74
C THR A 232 2.40 -9.10 -18.19
N ASP A 233 3.42 -9.69 -18.85
CA ASP A 233 3.45 -11.09 -19.27
C ASP A 233 3.25 -12.06 -18.09
N GLU A 234 3.63 -11.64 -16.87
CA GLU A 234 3.42 -12.44 -15.67
C GLU A 234 1.93 -12.70 -15.36
N LEU A 235 1.01 -11.85 -15.82
CA LEU A 235 -0.43 -12.02 -15.59
C LEU A 235 -0.99 -13.27 -16.26
N GLY A 236 -0.38 -13.73 -17.36
CA GLY A 236 -0.77 -14.95 -18.06
C GLY A 236 -0.24 -16.26 -17.45
N ILE A 237 0.65 -16.19 -16.43
CA ILE A 237 1.33 -17.38 -15.88
C ILE A 237 0.35 -18.43 -15.34
N ALA A 238 -0.73 -17.99 -14.68
CA ALA A 238 -1.74 -18.91 -14.12
C ALA A 238 -2.70 -19.47 -15.16
N GLY A 239 -2.71 -18.96 -16.40
CA GLY A 239 -3.60 -19.40 -17.47
C GLY A 239 -5.05 -18.90 -17.34
N HIS A 240 -5.34 -17.97 -16.43
CA HIS A 240 -6.68 -17.39 -16.29
C HIS A 240 -7.02 -16.41 -17.42
N VAL A 241 -6.00 -15.73 -17.94
CA VAL A 241 -6.09 -14.71 -18.99
C VAL A 241 -5.02 -14.93 -20.04
N ASP A 242 -5.28 -14.45 -21.25
CA ASP A 242 -4.35 -14.51 -22.37
C ASP A 242 -3.69 -13.14 -22.59
N GLY A 243 -2.45 -13.19 -23.07
CA GLY A 243 -1.70 -12.05 -23.59
C GLY A 243 -1.16 -11.10 -22.53
N SER A 244 -0.24 -10.26 -22.99
CA SER A 244 0.27 -9.10 -22.27
C SER A 244 -0.65 -7.90 -22.48
N ILE A 245 -0.52 -6.89 -21.62
CA ILE A 245 -1.27 -5.65 -21.75
C ILE A 245 -0.42 -4.66 -22.54
N ASP A 246 -0.98 -4.16 -23.64
CA ASP A 246 -0.36 -3.09 -24.41
C ASP A 246 -0.37 -1.77 -23.64
N VAL A 247 0.53 -0.88 -24.02
CA VAL A 247 0.59 0.49 -23.52
C VAL A 247 0.25 1.48 -24.63
N ASP A 248 -0.32 2.60 -24.28
CA ASP A 248 -0.56 3.69 -25.19
C ASP A 248 0.71 4.56 -25.41
N GLU A 249 0.60 5.62 -26.20
CA GLU A 249 1.68 6.56 -26.49
C GLU A 249 2.20 7.33 -25.26
N ASN A 250 1.40 7.39 -24.18
CA ASN A 250 1.76 8.00 -22.90
C ASN A 250 2.31 6.99 -21.90
N GLY A 251 2.41 5.70 -22.27
CA GLY A 251 2.86 4.62 -21.40
C GLY A 251 1.79 4.08 -20.44
N CYS A 252 0.52 4.46 -20.61
CA CYS A 252 -0.59 3.93 -19.83
C CYS A 252 -1.01 2.55 -20.36
N GLN A 253 -1.26 1.60 -19.45
CA GLN A 253 -1.73 0.27 -19.80
C GLN A 253 -3.16 0.35 -20.38
N LYS A 254 -3.41 -0.37 -21.48
CA LYS A 254 -4.70 -0.45 -22.15
C LYS A 254 -5.59 -1.53 -21.51
N ILE A 255 -6.01 -1.25 -20.27
CA ILE A 255 -6.73 -2.21 -19.41
C ILE A 255 -8.05 -2.65 -20.03
N GLU A 256 -8.85 -1.73 -20.58
CA GLU A 256 -10.14 -2.06 -21.18
C GLU A 256 -9.99 -2.98 -22.39
N GLU A 257 -9.03 -2.68 -23.29
CA GLU A 257 -8.76 -3.51 -24.46
C GLU A 257 -8.36 -4.93 -24.06
N TRP A 258 -7.46 -5.04 -23.07
CA TRP A 258 -7.03 -6.32 -22.53
C TRP A 258 -8.19 -7.09 -21.86
N ALA A 259 -9.04 -6.43 -21.08
CA ALA A 259 -10.19 -7.07 -20.45
C ALA A 259 -11.20 -7.59 -21.49
N VAL A 260 -11.43 -6.83 -22.57
CA VAL A 260 -12.29 -7.23 -23.68
C VAL A 260 -11.71 -8.42 -24.45
N GLN A 261 -10.41 -8.44 -24.71
CA GLN A 261 -9.71 -9.58 -25.32
C GLN A 261 -9.87 -10.85 -24.49
N ASN A 262 -9.95 -10.71 -23.16
CA ASN A 262 -10.17 -11.79 -22.22
C ASN A 262 -11.67 -12.11 -21.96
N GLY A 263 -12.57 -11.58 -22.77
CA GLY A 263 -13.99 -11.98 -22.84
C GLY A 263 -14.93 -11.19 -21.95
N ILE A 264 -14.53 -10.03 -21.42
CA ILE A 264 -15.45 -9.09 -20.76
C ILE A 264 -16.14 -8.25 -21.87
N PRO A 265 -17.50 -8.12 -21.86
CA PRO A 265 -18.16 -7.25 -22.82
C PRO A 265 -17.70 -5.80 -22.73
N PRO A 266 -17.49 -5.09 -23.86
CA PRO A 266 -16.99 -3.69 -23.84
C PRO A 266 -17.86 -2.73 -23.03
N SER A 267 -19.16 -2.98 -22.90
CA SER A 267 -20.09 -2.16 -22.12
C SER A 267 -20.04 -2.44 -20.60
N GLN A 268 -19.25 -3.43 -20.18
CA GLN A 268 -19.17 -3.92 -18.80
C GLN A 268 -17.77 -3.76 -18.17
N ILE A 269 -16.90 -2.96 -18.78
CA ILE A 269 -15.58 -2.59 -18.25
C ILE A 269 -15.39 -1.08 -18.33
N VAL A 270 -14.81 -0.49 -17.29
CA VAL A 270 -14.35 0.90 -17.24
C VAL A 270 -13.04 0.95 -16.48
N ASP A 271 -11.97 1.41 -17.11
CA ASP A 271 -10.73 1.72 -16.42
C ASP A 271 -10.68 3.20 -16.04
N LEU A 272 -10.60 3.49 -14.76
CA LEU A 272 -10.55 4.85 -14.22
C LEU A 272 -9.14 5.45 -14.25
N GLY A 273 -8.15 4.68 -14.71
CA GLY A 273 -6.77 5.11 -14.80
C GLY A 273 -6.12 5.33 -13.41
N MET A 274 -5.28 6.35 -13.34
CA MET A 274 -4.64 6.78 -12.08
C MET A 274 -5.55 7.75 -11.33
N VAL A 275 -6.14 7.29 -10.23
CA VAL A 275 -7.01 8.11 -9.38
C VAL A 275 -6.21 8.58 -8.16
N PRO A 276 -6.13 9.89 -7.87
CA PRO A 276 -5.53 10.40 -6.64
C PRO A 276 -6.21 9.85 -5.40
N ASN A 277 -5.43 9.56 -4.34
CA ASN A 277 -5.97 8.97 -3.11
C ASN A 277 -7.14 9.77 -2.51
N SER A 278 -7.09 11.10 -2.54
CA SER A 278 -8.18 11.98 -2.04
C SER A 278 -9.49 11.84 -2.83
N MET A 279 -9.44 11.37 -4.09
CA MET A 279 -10.62 11.17 -4.94
C MET A 279 -11.14 9.73 -4.91
N MET A 280 -10.44 8.81 -4.28
CA MET A 280 -10.84 7.40 -4.21
C MET A 280 -12.16 7.21 -3.47
N SER A 281 -12.50 8.07 -2.51
CA SER A 281 -13.79 8.03 -1.82
C SER A 281 -14.99 8.14 -2.78
N ASP A 282 -14.87 8.94 -3.85
CA ASP A 282 -15.94 9.09 -4.85
C ASP A 282 -16.07 7.84 -5.72
N VAL A 283 -14.96 7.11 -5.93
CA VAL A 283 -14.96 5.80 -6.60
C VAL A 283 -15.65 4.76 -5.72
N TYR A 284 -15.34 4.72 -4.42
CA TYR A 284 -15.97 3.79 -3.49
C TYR A 284 -17.47 4.05 -3.31
N ASP A 285 -17.91 5.30 -3.38
CA ASP A 285 -19.34 5.65 -3.33
C ASP A 285 -20.16 5.02 -4.49
N GLN A 286 -19.49 4.75 -5.62
CA GLN A 286 -20.09 4.10 -6.78
C GLN A 286 -19.99 2.56 -6.74
N ALA A 287 -19.21 1.98 -5.83
CA ALA A 287 -18.99 0.56 -5.80
C ALA A 287 -20.13 -0.18 -5.07
N SER A 288 -20.67 -1.22 -5.72
CA SER A 288 -21.58 -2.18 -5.10
C SER A 288 -20.84 -3.22 -4.29
N VAL A 289 -19.64 -3.58 -4.75
CA VAL A 289 -18.70 -4.50 -4.10
C VAL A 289 -17.27 -4.16 -4.53
N ALA A 290 -16.29 -4.39 -3.67
CA ALA A 290 -14.87 -4.32 -4.00
C ALA A 290 -14.22 -5.69 -3.92
N VAL A 291 -13.37 -6.03 -4.88
CA VAL A 291 -12.73 -7.34 -5.00
C VAL A 291 -11.21 -7.23 -4.95
N PHE A 292 -10.60 -8.01 -4.07
CA PHE A 292 -9.15 -8.10 -3.90
C PHE A 292 -8.71 -9.56 -3.82
N ALA A 293 -8.46 -10.16 -4.99
CA ALA A 293 -8.06 -11.57 -5.13
C ALA A 293 -6.54 -11.77 -5.05
N SER A 294 -5.87 -11.00 -4.19
CA SER A 294 -4.41 -10.98 -4.09
C SER A 294 -3.85 -12.34 -3.69
N ARG A 295 -2.77 -12.76 -4.38
CA ARG A 295 -1.99 -13.96 -4.04
C ARG A 295 -1.14 -13.78 -2.78
N CYS A 296 -0.76 -12.55 -2.50
CA CYS A 296 0.02 -12.17 -1.30
C CYS A 296 -0.08 -10.67 -1.04
N GLU A 297 -0.19 -10.29 0.22
CA GLU A 297 -0.05 -8.92 0.69
C GLU A 297 1.01 -8.87 1.80
N GLY A 298 2.11 -8.14 1.54
CA GLY A 298 3.16 -7.92 2.53
C GLY A 298 2.78 -6.89 3.60
N GLY A 299 1.85 -6.00 3.29
CA GLY A 299 1.10 -5.15 4.22
C GLY A 299 -0.35 -5.56 4.29
N THR A 300 -1.22 -4.66 4.71
CA THR A 300 -2.66 -4.90 4.87
C THR A 300 -3.51 -4.50 3.66
N ASN A 301 -2.92 -4.12 2.54
CA ASN A 301 -3.63 -3.63 1.35
C ASN A 301 -4.48 -2.37 1.62
N MET A 302 -3.87 -1.20 1.57
CA MET A 302 -4.55 0.08 1.87
C MET A 302 -5.79 0.33 1.02
N VAL A 303 -5.80 -0.09 -0.26
CA VAL A 303 -6.97 0.07 -1.14
C VAL A 303 -8.17 -0.74 -0.62
N ALA A 304 -7.94 -1.94 -0.10
CA ALA A 304 -8.99 -2.74 0.56
C ALA A 304 -9.47 -2.09 1.86
N MET A 305 -8.53 -1.55 2.66
CA MET A 305 -8.86 -0.85 3.91
C MET A 305 -9.72 0.39 3.65
N GLU A 306 -9.40 1.17 2.63
CA GLU A 306 -10.14 2.37 2.23
C GLU A 306 -11.56 2.02 1.76
N ALA A 307 -11.70 0.97 0.93
CA ALA A 307 -13.00 0.45 0.50
C ALA A 307 -13.85 -0.02 1.69
N MET A 308 -13.25 -0.81 2.61
CA MET A 308 -13.94 -1.24 3.85
C MET A 308 -14.33 -0.04 4.70
N ALA A 309 -13.45 0.94 4.90
CA ALA A 309 -13.73 2.15 5.67
C ALA A 309 -14.87 2.98 5.08
N SER A 310 -15.01 2.96 3.75
CA SER A 310 -16.11 3.62 3.03
C SER A 310 -17.42 2.82 3.06
N GLY A 311 -17.47 1.68 3.76
CA GLY A 311 -18.65 0.84 3.90
C GLY A 311 -18.98 0.01 2.64
N VAL A 312 -18.02 -0.18 1.75
CA VAL A 312 -18.18 -1.04 0.58
C VAL A 312 -18.05 -2.50 1.02
N PRO A 313 -19.00 -3.40 0.66
CA PRO A 313 -18.82 -4.83 0.84
C PRO A 313 -17.54 -5.30 0.12
N CYS A 314 -16.63 -5.98 0.82
CA CYS A 314 -15.35 -6.40 0.24
C CYS A 314 -15.27 -7.92 0.13
N ILE A 315 -14.81 -8.42 -1.02
CA ILE A 315 -14.42 -9.81 -1.22
C ILE A 315 -12.89 -9.86 -1.16
N LEU A 316 -12.33 -10.62 -0.22
CA LEU A 316 -10.89 -10.63 0.07
C LEU A 316 -10.34 -12.07 0.03
N SER A 317 -9.17 -12.26 -0.58
CA SER A 317 -8.41 -13.52 -0.45
C SER A 317 -8.03 -13.77 1.00
N ALA A 318 -8.36 -14.93 1.57
CA ALA A 318 -8.04 -15.29 2.95
C ALA A 318 -6.59 -15.75 3.08
N ASN A 319 -5.64 -14.85 2.79
CA ASN A 319 -4.21 -15.12 2.90
C ASN A 319 -3.43 -13.91 3.40
N THR A 320 -2.21 -14.14 3.86
CA THR A 320 -1.18 -13.16 4.25
C THR A 320 -1.72 -11.92 4.96
N GLY A 321 -1.44 -10.72 4.48
CA GLY A 321 -1.85 -9.46 5.14
C GLY A 321 -3.35 -9.19 5.16
N HIS A 322 -4.13 -9.78 4.25
CA HIS A 322 -5.59 -9.68 4.29
C HIS A 322 -6.20 -10.30 5.56
N LEU A 323 -5.55 -11.32 6.14
CA LEU A 323 -6.03 -11.96 7.38
C LEU A 323 -6.12 -10.97 8.56
N ASP A 324 -5.34 -9.90 8.53
CA ASP A 324 -5.41 -8.86 9.56
C ASP A 324 -6.65 -7.95 9.43
N LEU A 325 -7.30 -7.96 8.25
CA LEU A 325 -8.50 -7.18 7.97
C LEU A 325 -9.81 -7.94 8.21
N MET A 326 -9.73 -9.27 8.34
CA MET A 326 -10.90 -10.14 8.35
C MET A 326 -11.42 -10.40 9.76
N THR A 327 -12.75 -10.31 9.90
CA THR A 327 -13.54 -10.88 10.99
C THR A 327 -14.60 -11.80 10.39
N GLU A 328 -15.39 -12.46 11.23
CA GLU A 328 -16.43 -13.39 10.79
C GLU A 328 -17.48 -12.73 9.88
N ASP A 329 -17.74 -11.43 10.07
CA ASP A 329 -18.90 -10.72 9.51
C ASP A 329 -18.59 -9.39 8.80
N ASN A 330 -17.30 -9.05 8.55
CA ASN A 330 -16.93 -7.76 8.00
C ASN A 330 -16.49 -7.77 6.52
N CYS A 331 -16.46 -8.94 5.89
CA CYS A 331 -16.12 -9.13 4.47
C CYS A 331 -16.65 -10.48 3.96
N PHE A 332 -16.44 -10.76 2.67
CA PHE A 332 -16.65 -12.05 2.04
C PHE A 332 -15.30 -12.71 1.78
N PRO A 333 -14.82 -13.61 2.64
CA PRO A 333 -13.51 -14.23 2.48
C PRO A 333 -13.52 -15.31 1.40
N LEU A 334 -12.45 -15.36 0.58
CA LEU A 334 -12.15 -16.44 -0.33
C LEU A 334 -11.22 -17.42 0.40
N PHE A 335 -11.76 -18.54 0.84
CA PHE A 335 -11.02 -19.54 1.63
C PHE A 335 -10.32 -20.61 0.79
N LYS A 336 -10.80 -20.85 -0.43
CA LYS A 336 -10.16 -21.82 -1.35
C LYS A 336 -8.88 -21.20 -1.91
N GLN A 337 -7.77 -21.43 -1.21
CA GLN A 337 -6.47 -20.86 -1.48
C GLN A 337 -5.47 -21.95 -1.89
N SER A 338 -5.27 -22.15 -3.19
CA SER A 338 -4.37 -23.18 -3.72
C SER A 338 -2.92 -22.73 -3.76
N PRO A 339 -1.93 -23.61 -3.57
CA PRO A 339 -0.54 -23.33 -3.91
C PRO A 339 -0.41 -22.99 -5.39
N LEU A 340 0.52 -22.09 -5.72
CA LEU A 340 0.80 -21.77 -7.11
C LEU A 340 1.50 -22.93 -7.83
N ASN A 341 1.12 -23.19 -9.09
CA ASN A 341 1.76 -24.17 -9.95
C ASN A 341 3.06 -23.65 -10.60
N THR A 342 3.58 -22.53 -10.11
CA THR A 342 4.81 -21.90 -10.61
C THR A 342 5.74 -21.54 -9.47
N GLN A 343 7.05 -21.56 -9.73
CA GLN A 343 8.08 -21.08 -8.82
C GLN A 343 8.67 -19.73 -9.27
N LYS A 344 8.06 -19.10 -10.26
CA LYS A 344 8.47 -17.78 -10.75
C LYS A 344 7.42 -16.72 -10.36
N PRO A 345 7.86 -15.54 -9.86
CA PRO A 345 9.22 -15.22 -9.44
C PRO A 345 9.71 -16.09 -8.26
N LYS A 346 11.01 -16.08 -7.93
CA LYS A 346 11.54 -16.82 -6.77
C LYS A 346 11.03 -16.25 -5.46
N GLY A 347 10.91 -17.10 -4.42
CA GLY A 347 10.53 -16.68 -3.08
C GLY A 347 9.02 -16.47 -2.89
N ILE A 348 8.20 -17.20 -3.63
CA ILE A 348 6.73 -17.12 -3.60
C ILE A 348 6.06 -18.40 -3.10
N SER A 349 6.78 -19.26 -2.41
CA SER A 349 6.26 -20.57 -1.96
C SER A 349 5.02 -20.45 -1.06
N HIS A 350 4.87 -19.32 -0.38
CA HIS A 350 3.74 -18.99 0.50
C HIS A 350 2.58 -18.27 -0.21
N TRP A 351 2.77 -17.82 -1.47
CA TRP A 351 1.67 -17.22 -2.21
C TRP A 351 0.58 -18.25 -2.45
N ARG A 352 -0.67 -17.80 -2.51
CA ARG A 352 -1.83 -18.64 -2.71
C ARG A 352 -2.70 -18.06 -3.81
N GLU A 353 -3.38 -18.92 -4.50
CA GLU A 353 -4.29 -18.54 -5.57
C GLU A 353 -5.73 -18.77 -5.14
N SER A 354 -6.52 -17.71 -5.18
CA SER A 354 -7.96 -17.81 -4.92
C SER A 354 -8.64 -18.52 -6.06
N ASP A 355 -9.60 -19.38 -5.72
CA ASP A 355 -10.41 -20.13 -6.66
C ASP A 355 -11.36 -19.19 -7.41
N VAL A 356 -11.38 -19.29 -8.76
CA VAL A 356 -12.21 -18.42 -9.62
C VAL A 356 -13.70 -18.68 -9.39
N ASP A 357 -14.11 -19.94 -9.21
CA ASP A 357 -15.52 -20.29 -9.01
C ASP A 357 -16.01 -19.78 -7.65
N GLU A 358 -15.18 -19.87 -6.60
CA GLU A 358 -15.50 -19.28 -5.29
C GLU A 358 -15.68 -17.76 -5.39
N LEU A 359 -14.85 -17.07 -6.19
CA LEU A 359 -15.03 -15.63 -6.41
C LEU A 359 -16.33 -15.34 -7.15
N VAL A 360 -16.71 -16.15 -8.14
CA VAL A 360 -18.02 -16.03 -8.82
C VAL A 360 -19.16 -16.24 -7.82
N GLU A 361 -19.09 -17.28 -6.98
CA GLU A 361 -20.08 -17.54 -5.92
C GLU A 361 -20.22 -16.35 -4.95
N ALA A 362 -19.10 -15.76 -4.56
CA ALA A 362 -19.09 -14.58 -3.70
C ALA A 362 -19.74 -13.35 -4.38
N LEU A 363 -19.46 -13.13 -5.67
CA LEU A 363 -20.09 -12.04 -6.45
C LEU A 363 -21.62 -12.28 -6.57
N GLU A 364 -22.07 -13.52 -6.86
CA GLU A 364 -23.48 -13.86 -6.90
C GLU A 364 -24.17 -13.62 -5.54
N ARG A 365 -23.52 -14.00 -4.46
CA ARG A 365 -24.03 -13.78 -3.10
C ARG A 365 -24.23 -12.30 -2.81
N VAL A 366 -23.23 -11.45 -3.13
CA VAL A 366 -23.33 -9.98 -2.97
C VAL A 366 -24.42 -9.40 -3.88
N TYR A 367 -24.57 -9.93 -5.10
CA TYR A 367 -25.57 -9.47 -6.07
C TYR A 367 -27.00 -9.76 -5.61
N HIS A 368 -27.25 -10.96 -5.11
CA HIS A 368 -28.60 -11.42 -4.73
C HIS A 368 -28.97 -11.06 -3.28
N ASP A 369 -28.04 -11.06 -2.35
CA ASP A 369 -28.29 -10.71 -0.95
C ASP A 369 -27.67 -9.35 -0.60
N ARG A 370 -28.39 -8.29 -0.94
CA ARG A 370 -28.00 -6.91 -0.67
C ARG A 370 -28.05 -6.56 0.81
N GLU A 371 -28.87 -7.21 1.57
CA GLU A 371 -28.99 -7.00 3.01
C GLU A 371 -27.73 -7.50 3.71
N GLU A 372 -27.31 -8.74 3.45
CA GLU A 372 -26.05 -9.28 3.95
C GLU A 372 -24.85 -8.43 3.48
N ALA A 373 -24.81 -8.07 2.19
CA ALA A 373 -23.75 -7.27 1.64
C ALA A 373 -23.58 -5.92 2.36
N ASN A 374 -24.68 -5.22 2.57
CA ASN A 374 -24.69 -3.94 3.30
C ASN A 374 -24.33 -4.10 4.79
N ALA A 375 -24.77 -5.18 5.43
CA ALA A 375 -24.40 -5.48 6.81
C ALA A 375 -22.90 -5.70 6.95
N ARG A 376 -22.29 -6.53 6.07
CA ARG A 376 -20.83 -6.77 6.04
C ARG A 376 -20.03 -5.50 5.71
N GLY A 377 -20.49 -4.70 4.76
CA GLY A 377 -19.89 -3.40 4.47
C GLY A 377 -19.91 -2.45 5.68
N SER A 378 -21.05 -2.38 6.39
CA SER A 378 -21.17 -1.57 7.61
C SER A 378 -20.26 -2.07 8.73
N ASN A 379 -20.15 -3.39 8.93
CA ASN A 379 -19.23 -4.00 9.89
C ASN A 379 -17.77 -3.74 9.50
N GLY A 380 -17.44 -3.80 8.21
CA GLY A 380 -16.13 -3.41 7.68
C GLY A 380 -15.75 -1.97 8.04
N ALA A 381 -16.67 -1.04 7.81
CA ALA A 381 -16.46 0.37 8.17
C ALA A 381 -16.28 0.58 9.68
N LYS A 382 -17.10 -0.08 10.48
CA LYS A 382 -16.98 -0.04 11.94
C LYS A 382 -15.63 -0.58 12.41
N PHE A 383 -15.19 -1.72 11.86
CA PHE A 383 -13.88 -2.30 12.13
C PHE A 383 -12.74 -1.35 11.75
N MET A 384 -12.80 -0.70 10.59
CA MET A 384 -11.81 0.27 10.13
C MET A 384 -11.81 1.56 10.97
N GLY A 385 -12.85 1.89 11.70
CA GLY A 385 -12.90 3.04 12.60
C GLY A 385 -11.78 3.06 13.64
N ASP A 386 -11.24 1.90 14.00
CA ASP A 386 -10.09 1.76 14.90
C ASP A 386 -8.73 1.80 14.18
N TRP A 387 -8.73 1.90 12.87
CA TRP A 387 -7.52 1.85 12.05
C TRP A 387 -7.03 3.21 11.56
N THR A 388 -7.29 4.28 12.31
CA THR A 388 -6.81 5.62 11.93
C THR A 388 -5.28 5.69 11.94
N TRP A 389 -4.71 6.52 11.07
CA TRP A 389 -3.27 6.78 11.05
C TRP A 389 -2.72 7.20 12.42
N GLU A 390 -3.47 7.98 13.19
CA GLU A 390 -3.07 8.38 14.53
C GLU A 390 -2.91 7.18 15.47
N ARG A 391 -3.92 6.30 15.53
CA ARG A 391 -3.88 5.12 16.39
C ARG A 391 -2.78 4.13 15.99
N ARG A 392 -2.49 4.02 14.69
CA ARG A 392 -1.47 3.09 14.17
C ARG A 392 -0.05 3.64 14.27
N THR A 393 0.15 4.95 14.08
CA THR A 393 1.49 5.55 14.12
C THR A 393 1.97 5.83 15.55
N ARG A 394 1.08 6.08 16.51
CA ARG A 394 1.45 6.39 17.89
C ARG A 394 2.32 5.31 18.55
N PRO A 395 2.00 4.00 18.49
CA PRO A 395 2.86 2.95 19.05
C PRO A 395 4.26 2.90 18.41
N LEU A 396 4.36 3.14 17.10
CA LEU A 396 5.63 3.24 16.40
C LEU A 396 6.47 4.41 16.95
N ILE A 397 5.87 5.59 17.14
CA ILE A 397 6.55 6.76 17.72
C ILE A 397 7.04 6.46 19.14
N GLU A 398 6.23 5.80 19.95
CA GLU A 398 6.56 5.40 21.32
C GLU A 398 7.74 4.42 21.35
N ARG A 399 7.73 3.41 20.48
CA ARG A 399 8.81 2.43 20.38
C ARG A 399 10.14 3.08 19.93
N ILE A 400 10.08 3.99 18.96
CA ILE A 400 11.25 4.76 18.52
C ILE A 400 11.81 5.62 19.68
N GLN A 401 10.92 6.32 20.40
CA GLN A 401 11.34 7.14 21.54
C GLN A 401 12.01 6.30 22.62
N GLN A 402 11.47 5.13 22.95
CA GLN A 402 12.06 4.22 23.89
C GLN A 402 13.47 3.79 23.46
N SER A 403 13.64 3.34 22.20
CA SER A 403 14.96 2.93 21.69
C SER A 403 16.00 4.07 21.74
N ILE A 404 15.58 5.33 21.64
CA ILE A 404 16.50 6.49 21.77
C ILE A 404 16.91 6.71 23.24
N GLN A 405 16.02 6.40 24.19
CA GLN A 405 16.29 6.59 25.62
C GLN A 405 17.17 5.48 26.22
N ASP A 406 17.11 4.29 25.60
CA ASP A 406 17.85 3.10 26.04
C ASP A 406 19.33 3.10 25.58
N GLN A 407 19.75 4.08 24.73
CA GLN A 407 21.12 4.31 24.27
C GLN A 407 21.84 5.42 25.05
#